data_ac311d20ad5a6e6382ca8dae6194c5f3
#
_entry.id   ac311d20ad5a6e6382ca8dae6194c5f3
#
_cell.length_a   1.000
_cell.length_b   1.000
_cell.length_c   1.000
_cell.angle_alpha   90.00
_cell.angle_beta   90.00
_cell.angle_gamma   90.00
#
_symmetry.space_group_name_H-M   'P 1'
#
loop_
_entity.id
_entity.type
_entity.pdbx_description
1 polymer ?
#
loop_
_entity_poly.entity_id
_entity_poly.type
_entity_poly.pdbx_seq_one_letter_code
_entity_poly.pdbx_strand_id
1 'polypeptide(L)'
;DIYSATADDIKERMEKGILDIALLMEPVDIGKYEFVRMPQREHWGALVCADSPLADKETLSPDDLAGQPIIIAKRESVQNELANWFGDTYDKMEIAATYNLILNAANMVRNGVGAALCFQMDNRYGDLRFIPLRPRLETGAVLAWKKNQTFSETSSQFIQFIKNSF
;
A
#
# COMPACT_ATOMS: atom_id res chain seq x y z
N ASP A 1 17.88 -6.66 11.95
CA ASP A 1 16.58 -6.44 12.56
C ASP A 1 15.61 -5.86 11.52
N ILE A 2 14.41 -6.39 11.43
CA ILE A 2 13.38 -5.93 10.49
C ILE A 2 12.18 -5.40 11.29
N TYR A 3 11.84 -4.15 11.04
CA TYR A 3 10.74 -3.45 11.69
C TYR A 3 9.68 -3.06 10.65
N SER A 4 8.42 -3.43 10.88
CA SER A 4 7.30 -3.10 10.00
C SER A 4 6.31 -2.19 10.70
N ALA A 5 6.00 -1.06 10.06
CA ALA A 5 5.08 -0.06 10.59
C ALA A 5 4.51 0.82 9.45
N THR A 6 3.74 1.84 9.80
CA THR A 6 3.31 2.86 8.82
C THR A 6 4.49 3.67 8.31
N ALA A 7 4.38 4.25 7.12
CA ALA A 7 5.47 5.05 6.54
C ALA A 7 5.86 6.24 7.43
N ASP A 8 4.91 6.82 8.15
CA ASP A 8 5.17 7.96 9.04
C ASP A 8 5.95 7.53 10.29
N ASP A 9 5.58 6.40 10.91
CA ASP A 9 6.34 5.82 12.03
C ASP A 9 7.77 5.42 11.60
N ILE A 10 7.91 4.83 10.40
CA ILE A 10 9.21 4.47 9.83
C ILE A 10 10.07 5.71 9.64
N LYS A 11 9.53 6.78 9.02
CA LYS A 11 10.25 8.04 8.80
C LYS A 11 10.67 8.69 10.12
N GLU A 12 9.79 8.73 11.13
CA GLU A 12 10.14 9.24 12.45
C GLU A 12 11.34 8.49 13.07
N ARG A 13 11.35 7.16 12.95
CA ARG A 13 12.46 6.33 13.45
C ARG A 13 13.76 6.51 12.66
N MET A 14 13.66 6.73 11.36
CA MET A 14 14.82 7.08 10.52
C MET A 14 15.39 8.45 10.94
N GLU A 15 14.55 9.44 11.21
CA GLU A 15 15.00 10.75 11.68
C GLU A 15 15.73 10.67 13.04
N LYS A 16 15.29 9.77 13.91
CA LYS A 16 15.93 9.49 15.20
C LYS A 16 17.18 8.60 15.10
N GLY A 17 17.54 8.10 13.90
CA GLY A 17 18.66 7.20 13.69
C GLY A 17 18.46 5.80 14.28
N ILE A 18 17.21 5.39 14.52
CA ILE A 18 16.86 4.04 15.01
C ILE A 18 16.81 3.06 13.85
N LEU A 19 16.43 3.52 12.66
CA LEU A 19 16.41 2.73 11.43
C LEU A 19 17.40 3.36 10.44
N ASP A 20 18.23 2.53 9.85
CA ASP A 20 19.22 2.94 8.86
C ASP A 20 18.61 3.09 7.47
N ILE A 21 17.79 2.12 7.06
CA ILE A 21 17.26 1.97 5.72
C ILE A 21 15.79 1.59 5.81
N ALA A 22 14.96 2.12 4.92
CA ALA A 22 13.54 1.81 4.87
C ALA A 22 13.06 1.54 3.44
N LEU A 23 12.21 0.51 3.29
CA LEU A 23 11.39 0.34 2.10
C LEU A 23 10.06 1.07 2.33
N LEU A 24 9.79 2.07 1.51
CA LEU A 24 8.61 2.93 1.63
C LEU A 24 7.77 2.86 0.36
N MET A 25 6.47 2.66 0.52
CA MET A 25 5.51 2.70 -0.60
C MET A 25 5.21 4.13 -1.01
N GLU A 26 5.22 4.40 -2.30
CA GLU A 26 4.78 5.67 -2.88
C GLU A 26 3.23 5.82 -2.74
N PRO A 27 2.67 7.05 -2.72
CA PRO A 27 3.38 8.31 -2.67
C PRO A 27 3.99 8.58 -1.28
N VAL A 28 5.23 9.00 -1.25
CA VAL A 28 5.96 9.33 -0.03
C VAL A 28 6.89 10.53 -0.24
N ASP A 29 6.90 11.46 0.72
CA ASP A 29 7.87 12.55 0.71
C ASP A 29 9.26 12.01 1.10
N ILE A 30 10.17 12.05 0.14
CA ILE A 30 11.55 11.57 0.23
C ILE A 30 12.59 12.70 0.06
N GLY A 31 12.19 13.97 0.11
CA GLY A 31 13.10 15.10 -0.13
C GLY A 31 14.34 15.16 0.78
N LYS A 32 14.24 14.60 2.00
CA LYS A 32 15.32 14.53 2.98
C LYS A 32 16.20 13.29 2.88
N TYR A 33 15.85 12.33 2.01
CA TYR A 33 16.50 11.04 1.89
C TYR A 33 17.26 10.90 0.56
N GLU A 34 18.30 10.09 0.56
CA GLU A 34 18.74 9.41 -0.64
C GLU A 34 17.88 8.17 -0.84
N PHE A 35 17.67 7.75 -2.08
CA PHE A 35 16.81 6.62 -2.36
C PHE A 35 17.15 5.96 -3.70
N VAL A 36 16.71 4.73 -3.84
CA VAL A 36 16.63 3.99 -5.10
C VAL A 36 15.19 3.54 -5.30
N ARG A 37 14.64 3.73 -6.51
CA ARG A 37 13.32 3.20 -6.84
C ARG A 37 13.41 1.72 -7.14
N MET A 38 12.50 0.97 -6.53
CA MET A 38 12.39 -0.46 -6.80
C MET A 38 11.75 -0.68 -8.18
N PRO A 39 12.23 -1.66 -8.96
CA PRO A 39 11.67 -1.94 -10.29
C PRO A 39 10.27 -2.55 -10.23
N GLN A 40 9.95 -3.27 -9.17
CA GLN A 40 8.64 -3.85 -8.97
C GLN A 40 7.61 -2.79 -8.60
N ARG A 41 6.38 -2.98 -9.09
CA ARG A 41 5.23 -2.17 -8.74
C ARG A 41 4.14 -3.04 -8.17
N GLU A 42 3.52 -2.55 -7.12
CA GLU A 42 2.38 -3.21 -6.50
C GLU A 42 1.08 -2.88 -7.24
N HIS A 43 0.23 -3.88 -7.41
CA HIS A 43 -1.04 -3.73 -8.12
C HIS A 43 -2.18 -3.59 -7.12
N TRP A 44 -3.03 -2.61 -7.35
CA TRP A 44 -4.23 -2.41 -6.56
C TRP A 44 -5.38 -3.31 -7.01
N GLY A 45 -6.18 -3.72 -6.03
CA GLY A 45 -7.41 -4.47 -6.20
C GLY A 45 -8.32 -4.30 -5.00
N ALA A 46 -9.44 -5.00 -5.04
CA ALA A 46 -10.34 -5.14 -3.92
C ALA A 46 -10.28 -6.57 -3.36
N LEU A 47 -10.13 -6.69 -2.06
CA LEU A 47 -10.31 -7.93 -1.33
C LEU A 47 -11.79 -8.04 -0.92
N VAL A 48 -12.44 -9.11 -1.32
CA VAL A 48 -13.88 -9.35 -1.10
C VAL A 48 -14.13 -10.75 -0.56
N CYS A 49 -15.28 -10.98 0.07
CA CYS A 49 -15.72 -12.34 0.39
C CYS A 49 -15.95 -13.14 -0.89
N ALA A 50 -15.69 -14.44 -0.84
CA ALA A 50 -15.87 -15.31 -2.01
C ALA A 50 -17.32 -15.43 -2.49
N ASP A 51 -18.28 -15.15 -1.62
CA ASP A 51 -19.73 -15.11 -1.89
C ASP A 51 -20.25 -13.72 -2.28
N SER A 52 -19.38 -12.72 -2.31
CA SER A 52 -19.73 -11.36 -2.77
C SER A 52 -20.06 -11.36 -4.26
N PRO A 53 -21.07 -10.59 -4.71
CA PRO A 53 -21.34 -10.38 -6.13
C PRO A 53 -20.15 -9.81 -6.92
N LEU A 54 -19.23 -9.12 -6.23
CA LEU A 54 -18.00 -8.61 -6.83
C LEU A 54 -16.99 -9.72 -7.12
N ALA A 55 -17.07 -10.86 -6.42
CA ALA A 55 -16.10 -11.97 -6.55
C ALA A 55 -16.16 -12.67 -7.92
N ASP A 56 -17.26 -12.56 -8.65
CA ASP A 56 -17.41 -13.16 -9.99
C ASP A 56 -16.82 -12.29 -11.11
N LYS A 57 -16.37 -11.07 -10.79
CA LYS A 57 -15.76 -10.18 -11.76
C LYS A 57 -14.27 -10.46 -11.93
N GLU A 58 -13.78 -10.32 -13.15
CA GLU A 58 -12.34 -10.42 -13.45
C GLU A 58 -11.57 -9.17 -13.04
N THR A 59 -12.22 -8.00 -13.11
CA THR A 59 -11.68 -6.71 -12.72
C THR A 59 -12.78 -5.82 -12.16
N LEU A 60 -12.43 -4.80 -11.37
CA LEU A 60 -13.38 -3.83 -10.83
C LEU A 60 -13.08 -2.42 -11.33
N SER A 61 -14.10 -1.78 -11.86
CA SER A 61 -14.10 -0.37 -12.24
C SER A 61 -14.56 0.52 -11.07
N PRO A 62 -14.37 1.85 -11.12
CA PRO A 62 -14.97 2.78 -10.17
C PRO A 62 -16.50 2.60 -10.03
N ASP A 63 -17.20 2.38 -11.15
CA ASP A 63 -18.66 2.21 -11.14
C ASP A 63 -19.10 0.90 -10.44
N ASP A 64 -18.29 -0.16 -10.50
CA ASP A 64 -18.59 -1.41 -9.79
C ASP A 64 -18.51 -1.26 -8.27
N LEU A 65 -17.72 -0.31 -7.80
CA LEU A 65 -17.51 -0.01 -6.38
C LEU A 65 -18.42 1.12 -5.87
N ALA A 66 -19.08 1.85 -6.75
CA ALA A 66 -20.01 2.92 -6.38
C ALA A 66 -21.16 2.38 -5.53
N GLY A 67 -21.42 3.02 -4.38
CA GLY A 67 -22.49 2.61 -3.46
C GLY A 67 -22.23 1.30 -2.71
N GLN A 68 -21.02 0.72 -2.86
CA GLN A 68 -20.60 -0.42 -2.04
C GLN A 68 -19.85 0.08 -0.80
N PRO A 69 -20.02 -0.58 0.37
CA PRO A 69 -19.22 -0.26 1.54
C PRO A 69 -17.74 -0.62 1.29
N ILE A 70 -16.86 0.38 1.36
CA ILE A 70 -15.44 0.25 1.04
C ILE A 70 -14.58 0.48 2.28
N ILE A 71 -13.54 -0.33 2.41
CA ILE A 71 -12.53 -0.23 3.44
C ILE A 71 -11.23 0.25 2.78
N ILE A 72 -10.67 1.38 3.21
CA ILE A 72 -9.48 2.00 2.60
C ILE A 72 -8.34 2.17 3.61
N ALA A 73 -7.13 2.33 3.11
CA ALA A 73 -6.00 2.67 3.96
C ALA A 73 -6.21 4.03 4.64
N LYS A 74 -5.82 4.13 5.93
CA LYS A 74 -5.97 5.38 6.72
C LYS A 74 -5.08 6.51 6.21
N ARG A 75 -3.99 6.21 5.51
CA ARG A 75 -2.99 7.18 5.08
C ARG A 75 -3.57 8.13 4.03
N GLU A 76 -3.54 9.43 4.31
CA GLU A 76 -4.14 10.49 3.48
C GLU A 76 -3.60 10.50 2.03
N SER A 77 -2.28 10.34 1.85
CA SER A 77 -1.68 10.29 0.51
C SER A 77 -2.19 9.12 -0.34
N VAL A 78 -2.52 7.99 0.29
CA VAL A 78 -3.13 6.83 -0.38
C VAL A 78 -4.60 7.12 -0.70
N GLN A 79 -5.32 7.76 0.21
CA GLN A 79 -6.70 8.17 -0.03
C GLN A 79 -6.80 9.14 -1.22
N ASN A 80 -5.86 10.09 -1.34
CA ASN A 80 -5.79 11.01 -2.47
C ASN A 80 -5.50 10.28 -3.79
N GLU A 81 -4.63 9.27 -3.78
CA GLU A 81 -4.36 8.43 -4.95
C GLU A 81 -5.62 7.65 -5.39
N LEU A 82 -6.32 7.05 -4.43
CA LEU A 82 -7.59 6.38 -4.69
C LEU A 82 -8.67 7.35 -5.18
N ALA A 83 -8.79 8.53 -4.57
CA ALA A 83 -9.73 9.56 -5.01
C ALA A 83 -9.50 9.96 -6.47
N ASN A 84 -8.23 10.12 -6.87
CA ASN A 84 -7.88 10.39 -8.26
C ASN A 84 -8.25 9.23 -9.19
N TRP A 85 -8.07 7.98 -8.75
CA TRP A 85 -8.45 6.81 -9.52
C TRP A 85 -9.97 6.68 -9.71
N PHE A 86 -10.75 7.00 -8.67
CA PHE A 86 -12.22 7.01 -8.74
C PHE A 86 -12.78 8.15 -9.58
N GLY A 87 -12.06 9.29 -9.67
CA GLY A 87 -12.52 10.47 -10.40
C GLY A 87 -13.89 10.92 -9.93
N ASP A 88 -14.80 11.18 -10.86
CA ASP A 88 -16.16 11.66 -10.58
C ASP A 88 -17.03 10.66 -9.79
N THR A 89 -16.60 9.41 -9.70
CA THR A 89 -17.29 8.37 -8.92
C THR A 89 -16.95 8.44 -7.43
N TYR A 90 -15.91 9.17 -7.05
CA TYR A 90 -15.45 9.23 -5.66
C TYR A 90 -16.52 9.72 -4.69
N ASP A 91 -17.32 10.71 -5.08
CA ASP A 91 -18.42 11.24 -4.24
C ASP A 91 -19.56 10.22 -3.99
N LYS A 92 -19.58 9.13 -4.76
CA LYS A 92 -20.55 8.04 -4.61
C LYS A 92 -20.03 6.90 -3.73
N MET A 93 -18.80 7.02 -3.25
CA MET A 93 -18.19 6.00 -2.42
C MET A 93 -18.71 6.03 -0.99
N GLU A 94 -19.02 4.86 -0.46
CA GLU A 94 -19.33 4.67 0.96
C GLU A 94 -18.10 4.13 1.69
N ILE A 95 -17.34 5.02 2.35
CA ILE A 95 -16.20 4.60 3.15
C ILE A 95 -16.70 4.08 4.49
N ALA A 96 -16.83 2.76 4.61
CA ALA A 96 -17.32 2.09 5.81
C ALA A 96 -16.27 2.00 6.92
N ALA A 97 -14.97 1.87 6.57
CA ALA A 97 -13.89 1.78 7.55
C ALA A 97 -12.54 2.17 6.95
N THR A 98 -11.57 2.43 7.82
CA THR A 98 -10.15 2.61 7.45
C THR A 98 -9.26 1.61 8.17
N TYR A 99 -8.13 1.26 7.56
CA TYR A 99 -7.15 0.34 8.15
C TYR A 99 -5.72 0.89 8.05
N ASN A 100 -4.84 0.41 8.93
CA ASN A 100 -3.40 0.62 8.88
C ASN A 100 -2.63 -0.67 8.50
N LEU A 101 -3.18 -1.84 8.85
CA LEU A 101 -2.63 -3.15 8.54
C LEU A 101 -3.65 -3.98 7.76
N ILE A 102 -3.21 -4.57 6.66
CA ILE A 102 -4.08 -5.32 5.75
C ILE A 102 -4.79 -6.52 6.41
N LEU A 103 -4.17 -7.16 7.40
CA LEU A 103 -4.81 -8.26 8.14
C LEU A 103 -6.06 -7.82 8.88
N ASN A 104 -6.09 -6.57 9.39
CA ASN A 104 -7.29 -6.02 10.01
C ASN A 104 -8.39 -5.81 8.96
N ALA A 105 -8.03 -5.27 7.79
CA ALA A 105 -8.98 -5.12 6.69
C ALA A 105 -9.52 -6.47 6.21
N ALA A 106 -8.69 -7.50 6.08
CA ALA A 106 -9.14 -8.85 5.72
C ALA A 106 -10.16 -9.41 6.73
N ASN A 107 -9.96 -9.17 8.03
CA ASN A 107 -10.93 -9.56 9.05
C ASN A 107 -12.24 -8.76 8.96
N MET A 108 -12.17 -7.46 8.65
CA MET A 108 -13.38 -6.65 8.39
C MET A 108 -14.15 -7.17 7.19
N VAL A 109 -13.46 -7.52 6.08
CA VAL A 109 -14.09 -8.12 4.90
C VAL A 109 -14.80 -9.43 5.25
N ARG A 110 -14.15 -10.35 5.98
CA ARG A 110 -14.74 -11.61 6.44
C ARG A 110 -16.02 -11.42 7.27
N ASN A 111 -16.11 -10.33 8.00
CA ASN A 111 -17.27 -9.99 8.81
C ASN A 111 -18.28 -9.07 8.10
N GLY A 112 -18.17 -8.95 6.78
CA GLY A 112 -19.18 -8.24 5.97
C GLY A 112 -19.16 -6.72 6.09
N VAL A 113 -18.07 -6.11 6.58
CA VAL A 113 -17.97 -4.65 6.71
C VAL A 113 -17.91 -3.98 5.33
N GLY A 114 -17.30 -4.63 4.33
CA GLY A 114 -17.20 -4.10 2.98
C GLY A 114 -16.05 -4.71 2.19
N ALA A 115 -15.79 -4.18 1.00
CA ALA A 115 -14.66 -4.54 0.15
C ALA A 115 -13.42 -3.72 0.52
N ALA A 116 -12.26 -4.36 0.73
CA ALA A 116 -11.04 -3.65 1.11
C ALA A 116 -10.16 -3.36 -0.10
N LEU A 117 -9.88 -2.07 -0.37
CA LEU A 117 -8.93 -1.67 -1.39
C LEU A 117 -7.50 -1.84 -0.86
N CYS A 118 -6.72 -2.69 -1.50
CA CYS A 118 -5.38 -3.05 -1.08
C CYS A 118 -4.49 -3.48 -2.25
N PHE A 119 -3.20 -3.68 -1.97
CA PHE A 119 -2.29 -4.30 -2.92
C PHE A 119 -2.56 -5.79 -3.07
N GLN A 120 -2.25 -6.32 -4.24
CA GLN A 120 -2.21 -7.75 -4.46
C GLN A 120 -1.16 -8.38 -3.55
N MET A 121 -1.56 -9.38 -2.80
CA MET A 121 -0.67 -10.13 -1.93
C MET A 121 -0.70 -11.60 -2.33
N ASP A 122 0.47 -12.24 -2.29
CA ASP A 122 0.61 -13.67 -2.59
C ASP A 122 -0.07 -14.57 -1.55
N ASN A 123 -0.52 -13.99 -0.46
CA ASN A 123 -1.20 -14.70 0.60
C ASN A 123 -2.63 -15.08 0.20
N ARG A 124 -2.88 -16.35 0.30
CA ARG A 124 -4.18 -16.94 0.12
C ARG A 124 -4.99 -16.71 1.39
N TYR A 125 -5.85 -15.71 1.34
CA TYR A 125 -6.80 -15.45 2.44
C TYR A 125 -7.95 -16.49 2.46
N GLY A 126 -7.75 -17.68 1.86
CA GLY A 126 -8.63 -18.83 1.90
C GLY A 126 -10.05 -18.56 1.37
N ASP A 127 -10.83 -17.86 2.17
CA ASP A 127 -12.23 -17.50 1.97
C ASP A 127 -12.44 -16.13 1.29
N LEU A 128 -11.37 -15.40 0.99
CA LEU A 128 -11.42 -14.11 0.35
C LEU A 128 -10.84 -14.17 -1.07
N ARG A 129 -11.36 -13.30 -1.95
CA ARG A 129 -10.87 -13.13 -3.31
C ARG A 129 -10.30 -11.74 -3.51
N PHE A 130 -9.18 -11.68 -4.23
CA PHE A 130 -8.60 -10.43 -4.71
C PHE A 130 -8.99 -10.21 -6.16
N ILE A 131 -9.61 -9.05 -6.44
CA ILE A 131 -10.05 -8.66 -7.78
C ILE A 131 -9.29 -7.40 -8.19
N PRO A 132 -8.50 -7.42 -9.28
CA PRO A 132 -7.73 -6.28 -9.74
C PRO A 132 -8.59 -5.07 -10.13
N LEU A 133 -8.08 -3.86 -9.93
CA LEU A 133 -8.72 -2.62 -10.40
C LEU A 133 -8.53 -2.41 -11.91
N ARG A 134 -9.56 -1.81 -12.54
CA ARG A 134 -9.54 -1.34 -13.93
C ARG A 134 -10.21 0.04 -14.04
N PRO A 135 -9.54 1.10 -14.56
CA PRO A 135 -8.15 1.09 -15.08
C PRO A 135 -7.14 0.63 -14.02
N ARG A 136 -6.05 0.02 -14.48
CA ARG A 136 -5.01 -0.51 -13.59
C ARG A 136 -4.41 0.61 -12.77
N LEU A 137 -4.37 0.43 -11.47
CA LEU A 137 -3.68 1.29 -10.52
C LEU A 137 -2.46 0.56 -9.97
N GLU A 138 -1.31 1.23 -9.99
CA GLU A 138 -0.04 0.68 -9.54
C GLU A 138 0.69 1.67 -8.65
N THR A 139 1.32 1.16 -7.61
CA THR A 139 2.15 1.93 -6.70
C THR A 139 3.57 1.40 -6.70
N GLY A 140 4.55 2.30 -6.79
CA GLY A 140 5.96 1.98 -6.67
C GLY A 140 6.41 1.93 -5.21
N ALA A 141 7.65 1.49 -5.03
CA ALA A 141 8.33 1.54 -3.76
C ALA A 141 9.73 2.15 -3.91
N VAL A 142 10.22 2.78 -2.85
CA VAL A 142 11.58 3.29 -2.77
C VAL A 142 12.30 2.67 -1.58
N LEU A 143 13.54 2.30 -1.78
CA LEU A 143 14.44 2.02 -0.68
C LEU A 143 15.19 3.32 -0.35
N ALA A 144 15.00 3.84 0.85
CA ALA A 144 15.46 5.17 1.27
C ALA A 144 16.34 5.10 2.51
N TRP A 145 17.29 6.03 2.62
CA TRP A 145 18.15 6.24 3.78
C TRP A 145 18.46 7.72 3.95
N LYS A 146 18.83 8.11 5.16
CA LYS A 146 19.03 9.53 5.49
C LYS A 146 20.29 10.07 4.82
N LYS A 147 20.20 11.28 4.27
CA LYS A 147 21.35 12.01 3.73
C LYS A 147 22.36 12.34 4.85
N ASN A 148 23.63 12.27 4.51
CA ASN A 148 24.73 12.70 5.40
C ASN A 148 24.76 11.98 6.76
N GLN A 149 24.25 10.73 6.82
CA GLN A 149 24.37 9.88 8.00
C GLN A 149 25.58 8.96 7.88
N THR A 150 26.28 8.72 8.99
CA THR A 150 27.29 7.69 9.07
C THR A 150 26.60 6.36 9.36
N PHE A 151 26.78 5.41 8.49
CA PHE A 151 26.23 4.06 8.61
C PHE A 151 27.29 3.06 9.10
N SER A 152 26.83 1.94 9.65
CA SER A 152 27.69 0.79 9.87
C SER A 152 28.29 0.30 8.53
N GLU A 153 29.37 -0.47 8.60
CA GLU A 153 29.94 -1.07 7.39
C GLU A 153 28.94 -1.94 6.64
N THR A 154 28.16 -2.74 7.37
CA THR A 154 27.10 -3.58 6.78
C THR A 154 26.03 -2.77 6.07
N SER A 155 25.52 -1.71 6.70
CA SER A 155 24.51 -0.84 6.08
C SER A 155 25.08 -0.11 4.86
N SER A 156 26.35 0.33 4.93
CA SER A 156 27.02 0.98 3.81
C SER A 156 27.21 0.05 2.62
N GLN A 157 27.64 -1.19 2.84
CA GLN A 157 27.76 -2.21 1.80
C GLN A 157 26.41 -2.57 1.18
N PHE A 158 25.37 -2.68 2.00
CA PHE A 158 24.02 -2.93 1.48
C PHE A 158 23.51 -1.78 0.60
N ILE A 159 23.69 -0.53 1.03
CA ILE A 159 23.35 0.65 0.23
C ILE A 159 24.11 0.63 -1.12
N GLN A 160 25.40 0.33 -1.08
CA GLN A 160 26.21 0.26 -2.29
C GLN A 160 25.74 -0.86 -3.23
N PHE A 161 25.41 -2.02 -2.68
CA PHE A 161 24.85 -3.15 -3.43
C PHE A 161 23.55 -2.73 -4.13
N ILE A 162 22.63 -2.11 -3.41
CA ILE A 162 21.33 -1.64 -3.98
C ILE A 162 21.56 -0.60 -5.09
N LYS A 163 22.44 0.39 -4.87
CA LYS A 163 22.77 1.41 -5.89
C LYS A 163 23.32 0.80 -7.18
N ASN A 164 23.97 -0.34 -7.11
CA ASN A 164 24.54 -1.02 -8.26
C ASN A 164 23.58 -2.03 -8.91
N SER A 165 22.50 -2.39 -8.24
CA SER A 165 21.56 -3.42 -8.69
C SER A 165 20.37 -2.82 -9.44
N PHE A 166 20.09 -1.55 -9.23
CA PHE A 166 18.94 -0.81 -9.78
C PHE A 166 19.36 0.58 -10.25
#